data_d49654dec450cfbd2a5fc5be4ad1a129
#
_entry.id   d49654dec450cfbd2a5fc5be4ad1a129
#
_cell.length_a   1.000
_cell.length_b   1.000
_cell.length_c   1.000
_cell.angle_alpha   90.00
_cell.angle_beta   90.00
_cell.angle_gamma   90.00
#
_symmetry.space_group_name_H-M   'P 1'
#
loop_
_entity.id
_entity.type
_entity.pdbx_description
1 polymer ?
#
loop_
_entity_poly.entity_id
_entity_poly.type
_entity_poly.pdbx_seq_one_letter_code
_entity_poly.pdbx_strand_id
1 'polypeptide(L)'
;KLILRAPTWRGEKFGTPDVNPEEYLEFAETLYKYIDKDRYQVLFKPHQIVYKTLREKGLLQDTFVPATIDTNALLGITDILVSDYSSIFFDFLATDRPLLFYIPDLDIYTEERGLYLPVDTLPGPISQDADQIGRWCAHIDQYNTFFDSQKYTAAKEKFVCNDDGHVCERVVNAVFFGDNTHCLTLPTKKKKLLFHTDGILANGISFSMQNLLNQIDCDKYDVTFYAIGKAKDIGEYLDAIPKGVRVLYRIGSMIIDRETYARKEYCMDHAIIETDDNPI
;
A
#
# COMPACT_ATOMS: atom_id res chain seq x y z
N LYS A 1 -3.00 -22.44 16.96
CA LYS A 1 -2.76 -21.02 16.68
C LYS A 1 -2.10 -20.85 15.32
N LEU A 2 -2.49 -19.82 14.58
CA LEU A 2 -1.93 -19.48 13.28
C LEU A 2 -0.89 -18.36 13.43
N ILE A 3 0.34 -18.64 13.00
CA ILE A 3 1.41 -17.65 12.86
C ILE A 3 1.53 -17.32 11.38
N LEU A 4 1.33 -16.07 11.01
CA LEU A 4 1.51 -15.59 9.65
C LEU A 4 2.79 -14.78 9.52
N ARG A 5 3.72 -15.22 8.68
CA ARG A 5 4.87 -14.38 8.27
C ARG A 5 4.55 -13.70 6.94
N ALA A 6 4.54 -12.37 6.94
CA ALA A 6 4.25 -11.55 5.77
C ALA A 6 5.38 -10.54 5.51
N PRO A 7 6.48 -10.97 4.87
CA PRO A 7 7.64 -10.13 4.62
C PRO A 7 7.43 -9.22 3.41
N THR A 8 8.09 -8.06 3.45
CA THR A 8 8.31 -7.21 2.28
C THR A 8 9.20 -7.92 1.28
N TRP A 9 9.00 -7.69 -0.01
CA TRP A 9 9.86 -8.24 -1.06
C TRP A 9 11.25 -7.59 -1.04
N ARG A 10 12.27 -8.34 -1.48
CA ARG A 10 13.66 -7.91 -1.68
C ARG A 10 14.00 -7.95 -3.16
N GLY A 11 15.02 -7.22 -3.58
CA GLY A 11 15.52 -7.14 -4.95
C GLY A 11 15.77 -5.71 -5.40
N GLU A 12 16.69 -5.54 -6.34
CA GLU A 12 17.14 -4.22 -6.81
C GLU A 12 16.07 -3.44 -7.59
N LYS A 13 15.20 -4.15 -8.34
CA LYS A 13 14.20 -3.51 -9.21
C LYS A 13 12.82 -4.10 -9.00
N PHE A 14 11.81 -3.23 -9.07
CA PHE A 14 10.42 -3.67 -9.09
C PHE A 14 10.18 -4.62 -10.29
N GLY A 15 9.69 -5.82 -10.02
CA GLY A 15 9.44 -6.86 -11.02
C GLY A 15 10.51 -7.97 -11.07
N THR A 16 11.67 -7.79 -10.44
CA THR A 16 12.71 -8.81 -10.31
C THR A 16 13.04 -9.06 -8.83
N PRO A 17 12.14 -9.73 -8.09
CA PRO A 17 12.39 -9.99 -6.68
C PRO A 17 13.47 -11.05 -6.50
N ASP A 18 14.24 -10.88 -5.44
CA ASP A 18 15.07 -11.97 -4.91
C ASP A 18 14.14 -13.02 -4.33
N VAL A 19 14.33 -14.26 -4.74
CA VAL A 19 13.48 -15.36 -4.32
C VAL A 19 14.35 -16.48 -3.76
N ASN A 20 14.27 -16.66 -2.46
CA ASN A 20 14.89 -17.75 -1.73
C ASN A 20 13.82 -18.51 -0.93
N PRO A 21 13.25 -19.62 -1.46
CA PRO A 21 12.25 -20.40 -0.74
C PRO A 21 12.80 -21.11 0.49
N GLU A 22 14.09 -21.38 0.53
CA GLU A 22 14.75 -22.05 1.66
C GLU A 22 14.71 -21.18 2.93
N GLU A 23 14.84 -19.86 2.77
CA GLU A 23 14.74 -18.91 3.90
C GLU A 23 13.40 -19.03 4.65
N TYR A 24 12.30 -19.28 3.94
CA TYR A 24 10.98 -19.46 4.57
C TYR A 24 10.92 -20.76 5.38
N LEU A 25 11.52 -21.85 4.83
CA LEU A 25 11.60 -23.13 5.53
C LEU A 25 12.46 -23.05 6.77
N GLU A 26 13.65 -22.50 6.65
CA GLU A 26 14.59 -22.31 7.77
C GLU A 26 13.96 -21.48 8.87
N PHE A 27 13.22 -20.44 8.52
CA PHE A 27 12.48 -19.64 9.50
C PHE A 27 11.42 -20.49 10.22
N ALA A 28 10.61 -21.26 9.50
CA ALA A 28 9.60 -22.12 10.11
C ALA A 28 10.22 -23.19 11.00
N GLU A 29 11.28 -23.83 10.53
CA GLU A 29 12.03 -24.85 11.30
C GLU A 29 12.61 -24.25 12.58
N THR A 30 13.12 -23.01 12.51
CA THR A 30 13.63 -22.31 13.67
C THR A 30 12.54 -22.05 14.69
N LEU A 31 11.36 -21.57 14.26
CA LEU A 31 10.24 -21.40 15.17
C LEU A 31 9.82 -22.71 15.83
N TYR A 32 9.76 -23.81 15.05
CA TYR A 32 9.36 -25.13 15.54
C TYR A 32 10.35 -25.77 16.51
N LYS A 33 11.52 -25.18 16.77
CA LYS A 33 12.39 -25.56 17.91
C LYS A 33 11.79 -25.15 19.25
N TYR A 34 10.92 -24.14 19.24
CA TYR A 34 10.36 -23.49 20.44
C TYR A 34 8.86 -23.73 20.62
N ILE A 35 8.13 -23.99 19.53
CA ILE A 35 6.67 -24.15 19.52
C ILE A 35 6.29 -25.54 19.02
N ASP A 36 5.16 -26.04 19.49
CA ASP A 36 4.63 -27.35 19.15
C ASP A 36 3.89 -27.29 17.78
N LYS A 37 4.31 -28.13 16.83
CA LYS A 37 3.72 -28.24 15.49
C LYS A 37 2.25 -28.65 15.50
N ASP A 38 1.78 -29.37 16.52
CA ASP A 38 0.39 -29.78 16.64
C ASP A 38 -0.52 -28.65 17.14
N ARG A 39 0.07 -27.64 17.77
CA ARG A 39 -0.64 -26.47 18.34
C ARG A 39 -0.50 -25.21 17.51
N TYR A 40 0.57 -25.10 16.73
CA TYR A 40 0.87 -23.93 15.92
C TYR A 40 1.10 -24.30 14.46
N GLN A 41 0.52 -23.51 13.56
CA GLN A 41 0.79 -23.58 12.13
C GLN A 41 1.46 -22.31 11.69
N VAL A 42 2.59 -22.42 11.00
CA VAL A 42 3.31 -21.28 10.40
C VAL A 42 2.97 -21.22 8.91
N LEU A 43 2.39 -20.12 8.48
CA LEU A 43 2.09 -19.84 7.09
C LEU A 43 2.85 -18.59 6.60
N PHE A 44 3.07 -18.55 5.30
CA PHE A 44 3.77 -17.45 4.65
C PHE A 44 2.86 -16.77 3.64
N LYS A 45 2.79 -15.44 3.72
CA LYS A 45 2.17 -14.59 2.71
C LYS A 45 3.23 -13.67 2.09
N PRO A 46 4.01 -14.17 1.13
CA PRO A 46 4.98 -13.35 0.42
C PRO A 46 4.27 -12.26 -0.38
N HIS A 47 4.98 -11.19 -0.69
CA HIS A 47 4.49 -10.18 -1.60
C HIS A 47 4.08 -10.80 -2.95
N GLN A 48 3.08 -10.24 -3.62
CA GLN A 48 2.51 -10.81 -4.85
C GLN A 48 3.56 -11.09 -5.95
N ILE A 49 4.57 -10.21 -6.08
CA ILE A 49 5.65 -10.38 -7.05
C ILE A 49 6.48 -11.63 -6.72
N VAL A 50 6.83 -11.83 -5.44
CA VAL A 50 7.57 -13.01 -4.95
C VAL A 50 6.73 -14.26 -5.17
N TYR A 51 5.45 -14.24 -4.79
CA TYR A 51 4.53 -15.37 -4.99
C TYR A 51 4.43 -15.78 -6.46
N LYS A 52 4.28 -14.79 -7.37
CA LYS A 52 4.24 -15.03 -8.81
C LYS A 52 5.51 -15.73 -9.30
N THR A 53 6.68 -15.23 -8.91
CA THR A 53 7.97 -15.79 -9.29
C THR A 53 8.17 -17.20 -8.73
N LEU A 54 7.80 -17.46 -7.46
CA LEU A 54 7.83 -18.79 -6.86
C LEU A 54 6.94 -19.77 -7.65
N ARG A 55 5.74 -19.35 -8.02
CA ARG A 55 4.80 -20.15 -8.82
C ARG A 55 5.36 -20.49 -10.19
N GLU A 56 5.91 -19.50 -10.90
CA GLU A 56 6.49 -19.67 -12.24
C GLU A 56 7.70 -20.62 -12.23
N LYS A 57 8.46 -20.63 -11.14
CA LYS A 57 9.61 -21.52 -10.95
C LYS A 57 9.23 -22.90 -10.38
N GLY A 58 7.97 -23.14 -10.03
CA GLY A 58 7.52 -24.40 -9.40
C GLY A 58 8.03 -24.59 -7.97
N LEU A 59 8.30 -23.50 -7.25
CA LEU A 59 8.89 -23.49 -5.90
C LEU A 59 7.87 -23.22 -4.79
N LEU A 60 6.57 -23.18 -5.11
CA LEU A 60 5.52 -23.04 -4.09
C LEU A 60 5.43 -24.28 -3.22
N GLN A 61 5.21 -24.08 -1.94
CA GLN A 61 5.03 -25.10 -0.94
C GLN A 61 3.66 -24.93 -0.25
N ASP A 62 3.18 -25.96 0.43
CA ASP A 62 1.88 -25.97 1.11
C ASP A 62 1.74 -24.93 2.22
N THR A 63 2.87 -24.42 2.73
CA THR A 63 2.91 -23.35 3.73
C THR A 63 2.71 -21.94 3.16
N PHE A 64 2.74 -21.79 1.83
CA PHE A 64 2.48 -20.50 1.18
C PHE A 64 1.00 -20.26 0.96
N VAL A 65 0.49 -19.19 1.51
CA VAL A 65 -0.92 -18.78 1.33
C VAL A 65 -1.16 -18.42 -0.15
N PRO A 66 -2.15 -19.02 -0.81
CA PRO A 66 -2.50 -18.68 -2.18
C PRO A 66 -2.79 -17.19 -2.36
N ALA A 67 -2.33 -16.62 -3.49
CA ALA A 67 -2.54 -15.20 -3.80
C ALA A 67 -4.02 -14.80 -3.95
N THR A 68 -4.90 -15.78 -4.15
CA THR A 68 -6.37 -15.59 -4.25
C THR A 68 -7.07 -15.40 -2.91
N ILE A 69 -6.38 -15.70 -1.80
CA ILE A 69 -6.95 -15.51 -0.46
C ILE A 69 -6.92 -14.02 -0.13
N ASP A 70 -8.09 -13.51 0.24
CA ASP A 70 -8.24 -12.13 0.70
C ASP A 70 -7.37 -11.88 1.94
N THR A 71 -6.61 -10.77 1.91
CA THR A 71 -5.64 -10.46 2.96
C THR A 71 -6.33 -10.15 4.28
N ASN A 72 -7.43 -9.40 4.27
CA ASN A 72 -8.11 -9.01 5.51
C ASN A 72 -8.80 -10.22 6.15
N ALA A 73 -9.39 -11.10 5.33
CA ALA A 73 -9.95 -12.37 5.83
C ALA A 73 -8.85 -13.23 6.47
N LEU A 74 -7.66 -13.31 5.86
CA LEU A 74 -6.51 -14.03 6.43
C LEU A 74 -6.05 -13.41 7.75
N LEU A 75 -5.90 -12.09 7.81
CA LEU A 75 -5.55 -11.38 9.05
C LEU A 75 -6.60 -11.60 10.15
N GLY A 76 -7.88 -11.68 9.77
CA GLY A 76 -8.97 -11.97 10.69
C GLY A 76 -8.84 -13.30 11.44
N ILE A 77 -8.17 -14.31 10.86
CA ILE A 77 -7.94 -15.62 11.49
C ILE A 77 -6.51 -15.81 12.01
N THR A 78 -5.61 -14.86 11.78
CA THR A 78 -4.21 -14.91 12.22
C THR A 78 -4.12 -14.61 13.72
N ASP A 79 -3.50 -15.50 14.49
CA ASP A 79 -3.29 -15.29 15.94
C ASP A 79 -2.05 -14.44 16.23
N ILE A 80 -0.99 -14.58 15.43
CA ILE A 80 0.28 -13.88 15.57
C ILE A 80 0.74 -13.44 14.18
N LEU A 81 0.98 -12.15 13.98
CA LEU A 81 1.61 -11.66 12.76
C LEU A 81 3.11 -11.45 13.01
N VAL A 82 3.94 -12.03 12.16
CA VAL A 82 5.38 -11.72 12.06
C VAL A 82 5.61 -10.96 10.77
N SER A 83 5.87 -9.67 10.88
CA SER A 83 6.09 -8.76 9.74
C SER A 83 7.51 -8.21 9.74
N ASP A 84 7.79 -7.31 8.81
CA ASP A 84 9.01 -6.51 8.73
C ASP A 84 8.64 -5.03 8.42
N TYR A 85 9.05 -4.51 7.27
CA TYR A 85 8.74 -3.15 6.80
C TYR A 85 7.39 -3.05 6.07
N SER A 86 6.64 -4.16 5.98
CA SER A 86 5.39 -4.27 5.23
C SER A 86 4.25 -3.49 5.91
N SER A 87 3.47 -2.76 5.11
CA SER A 87 2.29 -2.02 5.60
C SER A 87 1.17 -2.92 6.13
N ILE A 88 1.23 -4.24 5.92
CA ILE A 88 0.21 -5.20 6.38
C ILE A 88 -0.02 -5.14 7.90
N PHE A 89 0.98 -4.70 8.67
CA PHE A 89 0.83 -4.60 10.11
C PHE A 89 -0.16 -3.51 10.53
N PHE A 90 -0.36 -2.45 9.73
CA PHE A 90 -1.38 -1.45 10.03
C PHE A 90 -2.79 -2.06 10.04
N ASP A 91 -3.12 -2.88 9.03
CA ASP A 91 -4.41 -3.57 8.98
C ASP A 91 -4.56 -4.55 10.15
N PHE A 92 -3.46 -5.21 10.55
CA PHE A 92 -3.46 -6.15 11.66
C PHE A 92 -3.66 -5.50 13.03
N LEU A 93 -3.26 -4.22 13.21
CA LEU A 93 -3.48 -3.46 14.46
C LEU A 93 -4.95 -3.43 14.90
N ALA A 94 -5.89 -3.46 13.94
CA ALA A 94 -7.32 -3.50 14.23
C ALA A 94 -7.77 -4.77 14.98
N THR A 95 -6.95 -5.82 14.98
CA THR A 95 -7.29 -7.12 15.59
C THR A 95 -6.96 -7.23 17.07
N ASP A 96 -6.17 -6.32 17.62
CA ASP A 96 -5.64 -6.35 19.01
C ASP A 96 -4.81 -7.61 19.33
N ARG A 97 -4.26 -8.27 18.30
CA ARG A 97 -3.47 -9.50 18.44
C ARG A 97 -1.98 -9.23 18.42
N PRO A 98 -1.14 -10.17 18.91
CA PRO A 98 0.30 -10.05 18.95
C PRO A 98 0.93 -9.81 17.58
N LEU A 99 1.76 -8.76 17.51
CA LEU A 99 2.52 -8.35 16.33
C LEU A 99 4.00 -8.38 16.67
N LEU A 100 4.79 -9.12 15.91
CA LEU A 100 6.23 -9.26 16.05
C LEU A 100 6.92 -8.75 14.78
N PHE A 101 8.09 -8.16 14.94
CA PHE A 101 8.91 -7.69 13.81
C PHE A 101 10.20 -8.50 13.69
N TYR A 102 10.34 -9.23 12.57
CA TYR A 102 11.56 -9.92 12.20
C TYR A 102 12.24 -9.17 11.06
N ILE A 103 13.34 -8.49 11.36
CA ILE A 103 14.03 -7.56 10.46
C ILE A 103 15.54 -7.86 10.39
N PRO A 104 15.94 -9.01 9.80
CA PRO A 104 17.33 -9.48 9.81
C PRO A 104 18.29 -8.58 9.03
N ASP A 105 17.79 -7.76 8.13
CA ASP A 105 18.53 -6.96 7.15
C ASP A 105 18.32 -5.44 7.33
N LEU A 106 18.10 -4.98 8.56
CA LEU A 106 17.75 -3.58 8.86
C LEU A 106 18.69 -2.56 8.22
N ASP A 107 20.00 -2.76 8.34
CA ASP A 107 20.99 -1.80 7.84
C ASP A 107 20.93 -1.70 6.31
N ILE A 108 20.90 -2.87 5.65
CA ILE A 108 20.82 -2.96 4.18
C ILE A 108 19.52 -2.33 3.67
N TYR A 109 18.40 -2.69 4.29
CA TYR A 109 17.11 -2.15 3.86
C TYR A 109 17.00 -0.64 4.04
N THR A 110 17.56 -0.13 5.14
CA THR A 110 17.57 1.32 5.43
C THR A 110 18.41 2.09 4.42
N GLU A 111 19.57 1.56 4.03
CA GLU A 111 20.44 2.19 3.02
C GLU A 111 19.81 2.18 1.62
N GLU A 112 19.18 1.07 1.23
CA GLU A 112 18.65 0.91 -0.13
C GLU A 112 17.30 1.57 -0.36
N ARG A 113 16.40 1.58 0.65
CA ARG A 113 14.99 1.98 0.48
C ARG A 113 14.52 3.04 1.46
N GLY A 114 15.19 3.19 2.59
CA GLY A 114 14.74 4.02 3.68
C GLY A 114 13.54 3.45 4.45
N LEU A 115 13.16 4.11 5.52
CA LEU A 115 12.05 3.72 6.39
C LEU A 115 11.04 4.86 6.51
N TYR A 116 9.74 4.53 6.41
CA TYR A 116 8.67 5.51 6.66
C TYR A 116 8.49 5.83 8.14
N LEU A 117 8.75 4.84 9.00
CA LEU A 117 8.67 4.98 10.46
C LEU A 117 10.02 4.62 11.06
N PRO A 118 10.47 5.37 12.08
CA PRO A 118 11.61 4.95 12.89
C PRO A 118 11.35 3.58 13.51
N VAL A 119 12.36 2.70 13.49
CA VAL A 119 12.22 1.31 13.96
C VAL A 119 11.79 1.23 15.42
N ASP A 120 12.26 2.15 16.24
CA ASP A 120 11.92 2.26 17.66
C ASP A 120 10.45 2.64 17.94
N THR A 121 9.72 3.10 16.89
CA THR A 121 8.29 3.43 16.97
C THR A 121 7.37 2.29 16.54
N LEU A 122 7.92 1.17 16.07
CA LEU A 122 7.12 0.04 15.63
C LEU A 122 6.29 -0.55 16.77
N PRO A 123 5.03 -0.95 16.49
CA PRO A 123 4.07 -1.37 17.52
C PRO A 123 4.20 -2.84 17.93
N GLY A 124 5.40 -3.37 18.00
CA GLY A 124 5.70 -4.75 18.38
C GLY A 124 7.18 -4.93 18.73
N PRO A 125 7.55 -6.01 19.44
CA PRO A 125 8.93 -6.32 19.69
C PRO A 125 9.66 -6.65 18.39
N ILE A 126 10.93 -6.23 18.32
CA ILE A 126 11.76 -6.27 17.12
C ILE A 126 12.94 -7.19 17.35
N SER A 127 13.23 -8.08 16.40
CA SER A 127 14.43 -8.91 16.42
C SER A 127 15.00 -9.12 15.03
N GLN A 128 16.32 -9.21 14.96
CA GLN A 128 17.08 -9.70 13.79
C GLN A 128 17.35 -11.21 13.87
N ASP A 129 17.00 -11.84 15.00
CA ASP A 129 17.24 -13.25 15.27
C ASP A 129 15.92 -14.05 15.25
N ALA A 130 15.81 -15.04 14.37
CA ALA A 130 14.64 -15.90 14.26
C ALA A 130 14.41 -16.78 15.50
N ASP A 131 15.48 -17.17 16.21
CA ASP A 131 15.38 -17.90 17.47
C ASP A 131 14.69 -17.04 18.55
N GLN A 132 14.93 -15.73 18.55
CA GLN A 132 14.23 -14.81 19.46
C GLN A 132 12.74 -14.70 19.15
N ILE A 133 12.37 -14.66 17.84
CA ILE A 133 10.97 -14.69 17.41
C ILE A 133 10.32 -16.01 17.89
N GLY A 134 11.00 -17.14 17.76
CA GLY A 134 10.52 -18.44 18.23
C GLY A 134 10.27 -18.45 19.75
N ARG A 135 11.20 -17.90 20.55
CA ARG A 135 11.04 -17.75 22.01
C ARG A 135 9.81 -16.88 22.36
N TRP A 136 9.60 -15.78 21.66
CA TRP A 136 8.42 -14.94 21.89
C TRP A 136 7.12 -15.66 21.51
N CYS A 137 7.09 -16.39 20.39
CA CYS A 137 5.93 -17.20 20.02
C CYS A 137 5.59 -18.28 21.06
N ALA A 138 6.59 -18.91 21.67
CA ALA A 138 6.39 -19.89 22.74
C ALA A 138 5.75 -19.29 24.00
N HIS A 139 6.02 -18.02 24.28
CA HIS A 139 5.51 -17.28 25.44
C HIS A 139 4.49 -16.21 25.05
N ILE A 140 3.80 -16.38 23.94
CA ILE A 140 2.93 -15.34 23.38
C ILE A 140 1.78 -14.93 24.32
N ASP A 141 1.35 -15.81 25.20
CA ASP A 141 0.32 -15.50 26.20
C ASP A 141 0.81 -14.48 27.26
N GLN A 142 2.13 -14.25 27.29
CA GLN A 142 2.80 -13.25 28.13
C GLN A 142 3.28 -12.03 27.31
N TYR A 143 2.69 -11.79 26.14
CA TYR A 143 3.12 -10.74 25.18
C TYR A 143 3.37 -9.39 25.85
N ASN A 144 2.46 -8.95 26.72
CA ASN A 144 2.57 -7.67 27.41
C ASN A 144 3.70 -7.59 28.46
N THR A 145 4.39 -8.69 28.75
CA THR A 145 5.54 -8.70 29.68
C THR A 145 6.87 -8.38 29.00
N PHE A 146 6.96 -8.60 27.69
CA PHE A 146 8.17 -8.34 26.91
C PHE A 146 8.01 -7.28 25.81
N PHE A 147 6.83 -6.63 25.76
CA PHE A 147 6.57 -5.52 24.85
C PHE A 147 5.78 -4.42 25.54
N ASP A 148 6.15 -3.17 25.25
CA ASP A 148 5.44 -1.99 25.75
C ASP A 148 4.09 -1.83 25.01
N SER A 149 3.01 -2.20 25.67
CA SER A 149 1.65 -2.09 25.15
C SER A 149 1.23 -0.65 24.83
N GLN A 150 1.90 0.36 25.40
CA GLN A 150 1.61 1.77 25.07
C GLN A 150 1.98 2.10 23.63
N LYS A 151 3.06 1.51 23.10
CA LYS A 151 3.43 1.68 21.68
C LYS A 151 2.37 1.10 20.76
N TYR A 152 1.82 -0.06 21.08
CA TYR A 152 0.74 -0.67 20.31
C TYR A 152 -0.51 0.21 20.32
N THR A 153 -0.93 0.66 21.50
CA THR A 153 -2.09 1.55 21.66
C THR A 153 -1.91 2.86 20.92
N ALA A 154 -0.76 3.51 21.05
CA ALA A 154 -0.46 4.76 20.34
C ALA A 154 -0.48 4.60 18.81
N ALA A 155 0.06 3.48 18.30
CA ALA A 155 0.00 3.18 16.87
C ALA A 155 -1.44 2.94 16.40
N LYS A 156 -2.24 2.21 17.18
CA LYS A 156 -3.65 1.97 16.89
C LYS A 156 -4.45 3.27 16.84
N GLU A 157 -4.29 4.14 17.82
CA GLU A 157 -4.93 5.46 17.86
C GLU A 157 -4.52 6.35 16.68
N LYS A 158 -3.26 6.26 16.27
CA LYS A 158 -2.72 7.08 15.17
C LYS A 158 -3.15 6.59 13.78
N PHE A 159 -3.16 5.29 13.54
CA PHE A 159 -3.24 4.72 12.19
C PHE A 159 -4.57 4.04 11.89
N VAL A 160 -5.26 3.49 12.90
CA VAL A 160 -6.47 2.68 12.69
C VAL A 160 -7.65 3.12 13.58
N CYS A 161 -7.61 4.35 14.08
CA CYS A 161 -8.65 4.90 14.95
C CYS A 161 -10.07 4.89 14.37
N ASN A 162 -10.19 4.79 13.05
CA ASN A 162 -11.46 4.74 12.34
C ASN A 162 -11.84 3.34 11.84
N ASP A 163 -11.00 2.31 12.07
CA ASP A 163 -11.19 0.96 11.55
C ASP A 163 -12.08 0.12 12.47
N ASP A 164 -13.35 0.49 12.54
CA ASP A 164 -14.38 -0.11 13.39
C ASP A 164 -15.35 -1.04 12.62
N GLY A 165 -15.01 -1.37 11.37
CA GLY A 165 -15.86 -2.17 10.48
C GLY A 165 -16.90 -1.37 9.68
N HIS A 166 -17.08 -0.07 9.96
CA HIS A 166 -18.08 0.80 9.33
C HIS A 166 -17.48 1.89 8.42
N VAL A 167 -16.17 1.86 8.15
CA VAL A 167 -15.47 2.87 7.33
C VAL A 167 -16.08 2.96 5.93
N CYS A 168 -16.29 1.82 5.26
CA CYS A 168 -16.87 1.80 3.91
C CYS A 168 -18.28 2.41 3.88
N GLU A 169 -19.10 2.13 4.89
CA GLU A 169 -20.44 2.71 5.01
C GLU A 169 -20.36 4.23 5.15
N ARG A 170 -19.49 4.74 6.01
CA ARG A 170 -19.28 6.20 6.17
C ARG A 170 -18.81 6.85 4.88
N VAL A 171 -17.87 6.22 4.17
CA VAL A 171 -17.38 6.75 2.89
C VAL A 171 -18.48 6.77 1.84
N VAL A 172 -19.25 5.69 1.71
CA VAL A 172 -20.39 5.63 0.76
C VAL A 172 -21.44 6.69 1.11
N ASN A 173 -21.79 6.82 2.39
CA ASN A 173 -22.76 7.82 2.84
C ASN A 173 -22.29 9.25 2.56
N ALA A 174 -21.01 9.54 2.80
CA ALA A 174 -20.44 10.85 2.50
C ALA A 174 -20.41 11.16 1.01
N VAL A 175 -19.96 10.23 0.18
CA VAL A 175 -19.73 10.47 -1.25
C VAL A 175 -21.02 10.47 -2.05
N PHE A 176 -21.95 9.54 -1.77
CA PHE A 176 -23.13 9.33 -2.59
C PHE A 176 -24.42 9.89 -1.97
N PHE A 177 -24.49 9.99 -0.66
CA PHE A 177 -25.71 10.44 0.04
C PHE A 177 -25.55 11.78 0.76
N GLY A 178 -24.36 12.40 0.72
CA GLY A 178 -24.11 13.74 1.27
C GLY A 178 -24.04 13.79 2.79
N ASP A 179 -23.90 12.65 3.47
CA ASP A 179 -23.71 12.60 4.93
C ASP A 179 -22.26 12.99 5.28
N ASN A 180 -22.08 14.23 5.68
CA ASN A 180 -20.79 14.80 6.04
C ASN A 180 -20.48 14.72 7.55
N THR A 181 -21.24 13.95 8.33
CA THR A 181 -21.10 13.86 9.80
C THR A 181 -19.68 13.50 10.24
N HIS A 182 -18.99 12.65 9.48
CA HIS A 182 -17.63 12.19 9.75
C HIS A 182 -16.57 12.84 8.84
N CYS A 183 -16.93 13.88 8.10
CA CYS A 183 -16.03 14.57 7.18
C CYS A 183 -15.42 15.82 7.81
N LEU A 184 -14.10 15.97 7.65
CA LEU A 184 -13.44 17.23 7.95
C LEU A 184 -13.68 18.21 6.79
N THR A 185 -14.40 19.29 7.06
CA THR A 185 -14.54 20.36 6.09
C THR A 185 -13.41 21.36 6.27
N LEU A 186 -12.52 21.42 5.28
CA LEU A 186 -11.50 22.46 5.26
C LEU A 186 -12.14 23.77 4.82
N PRO A 187 -12.12 24.82 5.66
CA PRO A 187 -12.66 26.11 5.28
C PRO A 187 -11.83 26.70 4.13
N THR A 188 -12.48 26.97 3.01
CA THR A 188 -11.87 27.70 1.92
C THR A 188 -12.81 28.82 1.48
N LYS A 189 -12.28 30.04 1.39
CA LYS A 189 -13.01 31.20 0.83
C LYS A 189 -12.80 31.30 -0.68
N LYS A 190 -11.86 30.55 -1.26
CA LYS A 190 -11.50 30.61 -2.68
C LYS A 190 -12.39 29.68 -3.49
N LYS A 191 -12.76 30.09 -4.69
CA LYS A 191 -13.38 29.19 -5.67
C LYS A 191 -12.35 28.17 -6.14
N LYS A 192 -12.75 26.88 -6.18
CA LYS A 192 -11.87 25.79 -6.59
C LYS A 192 -11.91 25.65 -8.11
N LEU A 193 -10.72 25.58 -8.71
CA LEU A 193 -10.54 25.34 -10.14
C LEU A 193 -9.71 24.08 -10.32
N LEU A 194 -10.21 23.13 -11.09
CA LEU A 194 -9.49 21.93 -11.48
C LEU A 194 -9.17 21.99 -12.97
N PHE A 195 -7.89 21.98 -13.30
CA PHE A 195 -7.39 21.82 -14.66
C PHE A 195 -6.88 20.40 -14.86
N HIS A 196 -7.26 19.82 -15.96
CA HIS A 196 -6.87 18.44 -16.31
C HIS A 196 -6.17 18.39 -17.68
N THR A 197 -5.16 17.55 -17.77
CA THR A 197 -4.55 17.15 -19.04
C THR A 197 -4.18 15.67 -18.98
N ASP A 198 -4.28 14.99 -20.13
CA ASP A 198 -3.93 13.57 -20.26
C ASP A 198 -2.41 13.30 -20.12
N GLY A 199 -1.60 14.32 -20.32
CA GLY A 199 -0.16 14.21 -20.14
C GLY A 199 0.50 15.57 -20.27
N ILE A 200 1.70 15.68 -19.71
CA ILE A 200 2.57 16.83 -19.89
C ILE A 200 3.62 16.45 -20.94
N LEU A 201 3.52 17.05 -22.08
CA LEU A 201 4.42 16.86 -23.21
C LEU A 201 4.93 18.22 -23.70
N ALA A 202 6.08 18.25 -24.35
CA ALA A 202 6.58 19.46 -25.00
C ALA A 202 5.78 19.80 -26.25
N ASN A 203 4.54 20.24 -26.08
CA ASN A 203 3.60 20.58 -27.16
C ASN A 203 2.77 21.82 -26.85
N GLY A 204 2.01 22.30 -27.86
CA GLY A 204 1.20 23.51 -27.74
C GLY A 204 0.13 23.45 -26.64
N ILE A 205 -0.41 22.27 -26.34
CA ILE A 205 -1.43 22.08 -25.28
C ILE A 205 -0.82 22.35 -23.91
N SER A 206 0.34 21.75 -23.62
CA SER A 206 1.05 21.93 -22.35
C SER A 206 1.51 23.38 -22.17
N PHE A 207 2.05 24.02 -23.22
CA PHE A 207 2.43 25.43 -23.16
C PHE A 207 1.22 26.36 -22.98
N SER A 208 0.08 26.08 -23.63
CA SER A 208 -1.14 26.86 -23.44
C SER A 208 -1.67 26.72 -22.01
N MET A 209 -1.63 25.50 -21.44
CA MET A 209 -2.02 25.25 -20.05
C MET A 209 -1.09 25.99 -19.09
N GLN A 210 0.21 25.93 -19.29
CA GLN A 210 1.19 26.66 -18.49
C GLN A 210 0.96 28.16 -18.51
N ASN A 211 0.73 28.72 -19.70
CA ASN A 211 0.42 30.15 -19.85
C ASN A 211 -0.86 30.54 -19.12
N LEU A 212 -1.89 29.69 -19.18
CA LEU A 212 -3.14 29.90 -18.45
C LEU A 212 -2.90 29.86 -16.94
N LEU A 213 -2.21 28.86 -16.42
CA LEU A 213 -1.92 28.72 -15.00
C LEU A 213 -1.10 29.90 -14.47
N ASN A 214 -0.18 30.43 -15.27
CA ASN A 214 0.62 31.60 -14.93
C ASN A 214 -0.17 32.91 -14.84
N GLN A 215 -1.37 32.98 -15.45
CA GLN A 215 -2.22 34.16 -15.43
C GLN A 215 -3.33 34.08 -14.36
N ILE A 216 -3.51 32.94 -13.70
CA ILE A 216 -4.55 32.76 -12.69
C ILE A 216 -4.12 33.35 -11.37
N ASP A 217 -5.00 34.17 -10.80
CA ASP A 217 -4.84 34.73 -9.46
C ASP A 217 -5.06 33.66 -8.40
N CYS A 218 -3.96 33.08 -7.90
CA CYS A 218 -4.00 32.07 -6.83
C CYS A 218 -4.42 32.63 -5.46
N ASP A 219 -4.50 33.95 -5.29
CA ASP A 219 -5.07 34.53 -4.07
C ASP A 219 -6.59 34.50 -4.07
N LYS A 220 -7.20 34.53 -5.26
CA LYS A 220 -8.63 34.49 -5.47
C LYS A 220 -9.16 33.06 -5.67
N TYR A 221 -8.35 32.20 -6.30
CA TYR A 221 -8.74 30.83 -6.65
C TYR A 221 -7.86 29.80 -5.97
N ASP A 222 -8.45 28.69 -5.54
CA ASP A 222 -7.76 27.46 -5.11
C ASP A 222 -7.59 26.56 -6.35
N VAL A 223 -6.38 26.61 -6.92
CA VAL A 223 -6.11 26.02 -8.23
C VAL A 223 -5.44 24.68 -8.08
N THR A 224 -6.01 23.66 -8.69
CA THR A 224 -5.41 22.33 -8.81
C THR A 224 -5.20 22.00 -10.28
N PHE A 225 -3.98 21.63 -10.61
CA PHE A 225 -3.63 21.08 -11.91
C PHE A 225 -3.40 19.57 -11.79
N TYR A 226 -4.14 18.79 -12.56
CA TYR A 226 -4.10 17.34 -12.53
C TYR A 226 -3.61 16.79 -13.87
N ALA A 227 -2.53 16.01 -13.84
CA ALA A 227 -1.92 15.42 -15.01
C ALA A 227 -1.88 13.89 -14.92
N ILE A 228 -2.13 13.23 -16.05
CA ILE A 228 -2.00 11.77 -16.21
C ILE A 228 -0.70 11.49 -16.94
N GLY A 229 0.06 10.51 -16.45
CA GLY A 229 1.22 9.98 -17.16
C GLY A 229 2.57 10.33 -16.56
N LYS A 230 3.58 9.59 -17.02
CA LYS A 230 4.99 9.81 -16.71
C LYS A 230 5.59 10.57 -17.89
N ALA A 231 6.00 11.81 -17.71
CA ALA A 231 6.92 12.43 -18.66
C ALA A 231 8.34 12.36 -18.10
N LYS A 232 9.28 11.92 -18.91
CA LYS A 232 10.70 11.85 -18.53
C LYS A 232 11.31 13.24 -18.27
N ASP A 233 10.72 14.28 -18.89
CA ASP A 233 11.25 15.66 -18.90
C ASP A 233 10.25 16.66 -18.30
N ILE A 234 9.50 16.24 -17.30
CA ILE A 234 8.48 17.08 -16.63
C ILE A 234 9.11 18.20 -15.77
N GLY A 235 10.34 18.04 -15.30
CA GLY A 235 10.95 18.92 -14.31
C GLY A 235 10.85 20.39 -14.70
N GLU A 236 11.38 20.77 -15.86
CA GLU A 236 11.37 22.17 -16.32
C GLU A 236 9.96 22.75 -16.51
N TYR A 237 9.01 21.92 -16.98
CA TYR A 237 7.62 22.36 -17.13
C TYR A 237 6.96 22.64 -15.78
N LEU A 238 7.24 21.79 -14.79
CA LEU A 238 6.68 21.93 -13.44
C LEU A 238 7.29 23.11 -12.68
N ASP A 239 8.59 23.31 -12.84
CA ASP A 239 9.28 24.45 -12.23
C ASP A 239 8.74 25.79 -12.73
N ALA A 240 8.14 25.79 -13.92
CA ALA A 240 7.51 26.95 -14.51
C ALA A 240 6.03 27.16 -14.10
N ILE A 241 5.44 26.23 -13.35
CA ILE A 241 4.08 26.39 -12.78
C ILE A 241 4.16 27.24 -11.51
N PRO A 242 3.23 28.20 -11.32
CA PRO A 242 3.21 29.02 -10.11
C PRO A 242 3.11 28.20 -8.84
N LYS A 243 3.87 28.54 -7.80
CA LYS A 243 3.87 27.86 -6.50
C LYS A 243 2.50 27.81 -5.81
N GLY A 244 1.60 28.71 -6.16
CA GLY A 244 0.21 28.73 -5.67
C GLY A 244 -0.70 27.68 -6.29
N VAL A 245 -0.26 27.00 -7.36
CA VAL A 245 -1.00 25.93 -8.03
C VAL A 245 -0.63 24.60 -7.43
N ARG A 246 -1.63 23.86 -6.93
CA ARG A 246 -1.44 22.48 -6.47
C ARG A 246 -1.31 21.56 -7.68
N VAL A 247 -0.22 20.82 -7.78
CA VAL A 247 -0.02 19.86 -8.87
C VAL A 247 -0.28 18.44 -8.35
N LEU A 248 -1.17 17.71 -9.02
CA LEU A 248 -1.48 16.32 -8.74
C LEU A 248 -1.16 15.46 -9.96
N TYR A 249 -0.54 14.30 -9.69
CA TYR A 249 -0.24 13.32 -10.72
C TYR A 249 -1.04 12.06 -10.52
N ARG A 250 -1.43 11.46 -11.62
CA ARG A 250 -1.88 10.09 -11.63
C ARG A 250 -0.80 9.18 -12.17
N ILE A 251 -0.38 8.23 -11.33
CA ILE A 251 0.51 7.15 -11.72
C ILE A 251 -0.35 5.89 -11.84
N GLY A 252 -0.47 5.35 -13.08
CA GLY A 252 -1.20 4.10 -13.31
C GLY A 252 -2.40 4.23 -14.23
N SER A 253 -3.04 3.11 -14.53
CA SER A 253 -4.21 3.00 -15.40
C SER A 253 -5.50 3.19 -14.63
N MET A 254 -6.56 3.62 -15.33
CA MET A 254 -7.92 3.57 -14.77
C MET A 254 -8.31 2.12 -14.50
N ILE A 255 -9.07 1.89 -13.43
CA ILE A 255 -9.73 0.60 -13.23
C ILE A 255 -10.97 0.62 -14.13
N ILE A 256 -10.94 -0.19 -15.17
CA ILE A 256 -12.04 -0.40 -16.10
C ILE A 256 -12.27 -1.90 -16.27
N ASP A 257 -13.50 -2.30 -16.57
CA ASP A 257 -13.79 -3.69 -16.88
C ASP A 257 -13.20 -4.10 -18.24
N ARG A 258 -13.21 -5.40 -18.51
CA ARG A 258 -12.59 -5.98 -19.71
C ARG A 258 -13.26 -5.49 -20.99
N GLU A 259 -14.58 -5.31 -20.97
CA GLU A 259 -15.34 -4.85 -22.13
C GLU A 259 -15.03 -3.40 -22.45
N THR A 260 -15.03 -2.53 -21.46
CA THR A 260 -14.65 -1.12 -21.61
C THR A 260 -13.20 -0.97 -22.08
N TYR A 261 -12.27 -1.81 -21.60
CA TYR A 261 -10.90 -1.82 -22.10
C TYR A 261 -10.84 -2.20 -23.59
N ALA A 262 -11.53 -3.26 -23.98
CA ALA A 262 -11.55 -3.71 -25.39
C ALA A 262 -12.17 -2.68 -26.32
N ARG A 263 -13.26 -2.02 -25.89
CA ARG A 263 -13.88 -0.92 -26.66
C ARG A 263 -12.92 0.26 -26.80
N LYS A 264 -12.25 0.66 -25.72
CA LYS A 264 -11.24 1.74 -25.75
C LYS A 264 -10.13 1.44 -26.76
N GLU A 265 -9.53 0.24 -26.72
CA GLU A 265 -8.47 -0.16 -27.66
C GLU A 265 -8.98 -0.15 -29.10
N TYR A 266 -10.17 -0.71 -29.33
CA TYR A 266 -10.79 -0.69 -30.67
C TYR A 266 -11.01 0.72 -31.19
N CYS A 267 -11.53 1.63 -30.38
CA CYS A 267 -11.75 3.03 -30.76
C CYS A 267 -10.44 3.76 -31.05
N MET A 268 -9.40 3.51 -30.25
CA MET A 268 -8.08 4.11 -30.46
C MET A 268 -7.44 3.65 -31.78
N ASP A 269 -7.55 2.35 -32.09
CA ASP A 269 -6.97 1.76 -33.32
C ASP A 269 -7.71 2.19 -34.58
N HIS A 270 -9.01 2.47 -34.50
CA HIS A 270 -9.86 2.79 -35.64
C HIS A 270 -10.25 4.27 -35.72
N ALA A 271 -9.76 5.11 -34.78
CA ALA A 271 -10.09 6.53 -34.67
C ALA A 271 -11.62 6.79 -34.69
N ILE A 272 -12.40 5.88 -34.04
CA ILE A 272 -13.85 6.00 -33.96
C ILE A 272 -14.22 6.98 -32.87
N ILE A 273 -15.06 7.94 -33.21
CA ILE A 273 -15.64 8.89 -32.25
C ILE A 273 -17.11 8.52 -32.10
N GLU A 274 -17.54 8.39 -30.82
CA GLU A 274 -18.95 8.15 -30.50
C GLU A 274 -19.79 9.31 -30.98
N THR A 275 -20.84 9.01 -31.76
CA THR A 275 -21.85 9.97 -32.22
C THR A 275 -23.23 9.38 -31.99
N ASP A 276 -24.28 10.23 -32.06
CA ASP A 276 -25.68 9.79 -31.94
C ASP A 276 -26.08 8.74 -33.00
N ASP A 277 -25.39 8.76 -34.17
CA ASP A 277 -25.65 7.84 -35.28
C ASP A 277 -24.80 6.56 -35.22
N ASN A 278 -23.78 6.53 -34.37
CA ASN A 278 -22.88 5.39 -34.19
C ASN A 278 -22.51 5.21 -32.71
N PRO A 279 -23.46 4.77 -31.86
CA PRO A 279 -23.19 4.47 -30.47
C PRO A 279 -22.28 3.24 -30.38
N ILE A 280 -21.18 3.36 -29.65
CA ILE A 280 -20.18 2.29 -29.40
C ILE A 280 -20.67 1.33 -28.30
#